data_852e99a17254dbff50a1e7b966b71084
#
_entry.id   852e99a17254dbff50a1e7b966b71084
#
_cell.length_a   1.000
_cell.length_b   1.000
_cell.length_c   1.000
_cell.angle_alpha   90.00
_cell.angle_beta   90.00
_cell.angle_gamma   90.00
#
_symmetry.space_group_name_H-M   'P 1'
#
loop_
_entity.id
_entity.type
_entity.pdbx_description
1 polymer ?
#
loop_
_entity_poly.entity_id
_entity_poly.type
_entity_poly.pdbx_seq_one_letter_code
_entity_poly.pdbx_strand_id
1 'polypeptide(L)'
;MAEQKALYMWPSHWGRPVAHGPCGAVSSNSVYATRAGLEMLDRGGNAFDAAAAVSLALSVVEPHHSGIGGGCFSLIYSAEDKTFSAVDGRGIAPKNATADLFIKDGVVQDE
;
A
#
# COMPACT_ATOMS: atom_id res chain seq x y z
N MET A 1 12.78 22.69 -20.11
CA MET A 1 12.42 21.69 -19.10
C MET A 1 12.10 22.46 -17.83
N ALA A 2 10.81 22.60 -17.50
CA ALA A 2 10.37 23.32 -16.31
C ALA A 2 10.54 22.40 -15.11
N GLU A 3 11.29 22.87 -14.14
CA GLU A 3 11.50 22.25 -12.84
C GLU A 3 10.15 22.06 -12.14
N GLN A 4 9.68 20.82 -12.06
CA GLN A 4 8.48 20.48 -11.31
C GLN A 4 8.84 20.46 -9.82
N LYS A 5 8.79 21.63 -9.19
CA LYS A 5 8.88 21.73 -7.72
C LYS A 5 7.67 21.03 -7.13
N ALA A 6 7.89 19.84 -6.59
CA ALA A 6 6.94 19.22 -5.68
C ALA A 6 6.79 20.13 -4.47
N LEU A 7 5.67 20.83 -4.39
CA LEU A 7 5.35 21.69 -3.25
C LEU A 7 4.94 20.80 -2.08
N TYR A 8 5.91 20.41 -1.26
CA TYR A 8 5.62 19.89 0.08
C TYR A 8 5.31 21.07 0.99
N MET A 9 4.09 21.56 0.96
CA MET A 9 3.60 22.41 2.03
C MET A 9 2.83 21.54 3.01
N TRP A 10 3.37 21.39 4.20
CA TRP A 10 2.71 20.80 5.35
C TRP A 10 2.07 21.92 6.17
N PRO A 11 0.78 22.21 6.05
CA PRO A 11 0.12 23.15 6.94
C PRO A 11 -0.21 22.46 8.25
N SER A 12 0.10 23.10 9.34
CA SER A 12 -0.06 22.61 10.70
C SER A 12 -1.51 22.48 11.21
N HIS A 13 -2.52 22.62 10.37
CA HIS A 13 -3.91 22.62 10.79
C HIS A 13 -4.85 21.87 9.83
N TRP A 14 -5.29 20.69 10.25
CA TRP A 14 -6.56 20.01 9.90
C TRP A 14 -6.93 19.79 8.42
N GLY A 15 -6.05 19.87 7.49
CA GLY A 15 -6.30 19.49 6.10
C GLY A 15 -5.12 18.75 5.52
N ARG A 16 -5.31 17.50 5.04
CA ARG A 16 -4.31 16.87 4.22
C ARG A 16 -4.19 17.65 2.90
N PRO A 17 -2.99 18.03 2.47
CA PRO A 17 -2.85 18.75 1.21
C PRO A 17 -3.38 17.89 0.06
N VAL A 18 -4.17 18.51 -0.80
CA VAL A 18 -4.61 17.87 -2.04
C VAL A 18 -3.46 17.96 -3.03
N ALA A 19 -2.99 16.81 -3.51
CA ALA A 19 -1.97 16.74 -4.55
C ALA A 19 -2.64 16.48 -5.91
N HIS A 20 -2.18 17.18 -6.92
CA HIS A 20 -2.61 17.00 -8.30
C HIS A 20 -1.38 16.76 -9.17
N GLY A 21 -1.49 15.83 -10.12
CA GLY A 21 -0.46 15.57 -11.12
C GLY A 21 -1.07 15.32 -12.48
N PRO A 22 -0.45 15.79 -13.57
CA PRO A 22 -0.96 15.61 -14.93
C PRO A 22 -0.86 14.16 -15.42
N CYS A 23 0.08 13.38 -14.88
CA CYS A 23 0.38 12.03 -15.35
C CYS A 23 0.01 10.94 -14.35
N GLY A 24 -0.37 11.31 -13.15
CA GLY A 24 -0.76 10.36 -12.11
C GLY A 24 -0.55 10.90 -10.70
N ALA A 25 -0.96 10.11 -9.73
CA ALA A 25 -0.77 10.42 -8.31
C ALA A 25 -0.49 9.13 -7.54
N VAL A 26 0.32 9.24 -6.48
CA VAL A 26 0.64 8.16 -5.56
C VAL A 26 0.41 8.67 -4.14
N SER A 27 -0.22 7.84 -3.32
CA SER A 27 -0.39 8.11 -1.89
C SER A 27 -0.04 6.86 -1.10
N SER A 28 0.73 7.04 -0.04
CA SER A 28 1.04 5.98 0.92
C SER A 28 1.28 6.58 2.30
N ASN A 29 1.43 5.71 3.30
CA ASN A 29 1.69 6.12 4.68
C ASN A 29 3.13 6.68 4.88
N SER A 30 4.05 6.39 3.95
CA SER A 30 5.44 6.81 4.01
C SER A 30 5.82 7.68 2.82
N VAL A 31 6.48 8.81 3.09
CA VAL A 31 7.01 9.68 2.04
C VAL A 31 8.04 8.97 1.15
N TYR A 32 8.82 8.04 1.71
CA TYR A 32 9.79 7.26 0.95
C TYR A 32 9.12 6.29 -0.01
N ALA A 33 8.08 5.62 0.44
CA ALA A 33 7.29 4.73 -0.41
C ALA A 33 6.52 5.50 -1.50
N THR A 34 5.93 6.65 -1.15
CA THR A 34 5.29 7.52 -2.15
C THR A 34 6.27 7.98 -3.23
N ARG A 35 7.51 8.34 -2.85
CA ARG A 35 8.56 8.69 -3.81
C ARG A 35 8.94 7.53 -4.73
N ALA A 36 9.06 6.31 -4.18
CA ALA A 36 9.35 5.13 -5.00
C ALA A 36 8.27 4.89 -6.06
N GLY A 37 7.00 5.06 -5.70
CA GLY A 37 5.90 4.96 -6.67
C GLY A 37 5.91 6.07 -7.72
N LEU A 38 6.15 7.31 -7.32
CA LEU A 38 6.26 8.45 -8.25
C LEU A 38 7.42 8.26 -9.23
N GLU A 39 8.57 7.74 -8.78
CA GLU A 39 9.71 7.46 -9.65
C GLU A 39 9.36 6.43 -10.73
N MET A 40 8.52 5.43 -10.43
CA MET A 40 8.05 4.49 -11.44
C MET A 40 7.18 5.18 -12.49
N LEU A 41 6.27 6.07 -12.08
CA LEU A 41 5.46 6.84 -13.01
C LEU A 41 6.32 7.78 -13.89
N ASP A 42 7.31 8.46 -13.30
CA ASP A 42 8.23 9.35 -14.00
C ASP A 42 9.09 8.62 -15.05
N ARG A 43 9.39 7.35 -14.81
CA ARG A 43 10.09 6.45 -15.75
C ARG A 43 9.18 5.86 -16.83
N GLY A 44 7.91 6.23 -16.86
CA GLY A 44 6.94 5.74 -17.84
C GLY A 44 6.24 4.44 -17.44
N GLY A 45 6.39 4.01 -16.19
CA GLY A 45 5.62 2.92 -15.61
C GLY A 45 4.16 3.30 -15.39
N ASN A 46 3.34 2.30 -15.13
CA ASN A 46 1.91 2.46 -14.87
C ASN A 46 1.57 2.35 -13.37
N ALA A 47 0.29 2.37 -13.04
CA ALA A 47 -0.17 2.29 -11.66
C ALA A 47 0.22 0.98 -10.95
N PHE A 48 0.38 -0.13 -11.68
CA PHE A 48 0.81 -1.40 -11.12
C PHE A 48 2.29 -1.36 -10.74
N ASP A 49 3.13 -0.76 -11.62
CA ASP A 49 4.56 -0.57 -11.33
C ASP A 49 4.74 0.32 -10.09
N ALA A 50 3.96 1.40 -10.02
CA ALA A 50 3.97 2.30 -8.87
C ALA A 50 3.51 1.59 -7.59
N ALA A 51 2.44 0.80 -7.65
CA ALA A 51 1.92 0.06 -6.50
C ALA A 51 2.93 -1.00 -6.00
N ALA A 52 3.59 -1.71 -6.91
CA ALA A 52 4.64 -2.68 -6.58
C ALA A 52 5.82 -1.98 -5.87
N ALA A 53 6.30 -0.87 -6.43
CA ALA A 53 7.40 -0.10 -5.83
C ALA A 53 7.04 0.44 -4.43
N VAL A 54 5.81 0.97 -4.27
CA VAL A 54 5.31 1.42 -2.96
C VAL A 54 5.28 0.27 -1.95
N SER A 55 4.74 -0.89 -2.35
CA SER A 55 4.63 -2.06 -1.46
C SER A 55 5.99 -2.58 -1.00
N LEU A 56 6.96 -2.66 -1.93
CA LEU A 56 8.32 -3.06 -1.61
C LEU A 56 9.03 -2.04 -0.70
N ALA A 57 8.86 -0.75 -0.96
CA ALA A 57 9.42 0.29 -0.11
C ALA A 57 8.80 0.26 1.30
N LEU A 58 7.48 0.08 1.41
CA LEU A 58 6.79 -0.04 2.70
C LEU A 58 7.28 -1.24 3.50
N SER A 59 7.60 -2.36 2.85
CA SER A 59 8.13 -3.53 3.56
C SER A 59 9.49 -3.28 4.24
N VAL A 60 10.21 -2.24 3.81
CA VAL A 60 11.48 -1.81 4.41
C VAL A 60 11.28 -0.71 5.45
N VAL A 61 10.46 0.30 5.14
CA VAL A 61 10.31 1.48 6.01
C VAL A 61 9.24 1.31 7.08
N GLU A 62 8.34 0.35 6.91
CA GLU A 62 7.25 0.01 7.86
C GLU A 62 7.12 -1.52 8.02
N PRO A 63 8.19 -2.23 8.41
CA PRO A 63 8.20 -3.70 8.44
C PRO A 63 7.18 -4.31 9.41
N HIS A 64 6.70 -3.54 10.37
CA HIS A 64 5.68 -3.93 11.35
C HIS A 64 4.25 -3.90 10.78
N HIS A 65 4.03 -3.23 9.64
CA HIS A 65 2.71 -3.13 8.99
C HIS A 65 2.68 -3.71 7.59
N SER A 66 3.83 -3.85 6.93
CA SER A 66 3.92 -4.20 5.52
C SER A 66 5.00 -5.23 5.27
N GLY A 67 4.77 -6.12 4.32
CA GLY A 67 5.75 -7.12 3.92
C GLY A 67 5.24 -7.98 2.77
N ILE A 68 6.19 -8.61 2.06
CA ILE A 68 5.90 -9.45 0.88
C ILE A 68 5.00 -10.64 1.23
N GLY A 69 5.11 -11.17 2.46
CA GLY A 69 4.29 -12.27 2.95
C GLY A 69 2.96 -11.85 3.58
N GLY A 70 2.63 -10.57 3.58
CA GLY A 70 1.40 -10.03 4.16
C GLY A 70 0.17 -10.26 3.30
N GLY A 71 -1.00 -10.03 3.88
CA GLY A 71 -2.26 -10.02 3.16
C GLY A 71 -2.61 -8.63 2.63
N CYS A 72 -3.40 -8.57 1.57
CA CYS A 72 -3.90 -7.31 1.03
C CYS A 72 -5.30 -7.46 0.43
N PHE A 73 -5.97 -6.32 0.27
CA PHE A 73 -7.10 -6.18 -0.64
C PHE A 73 -6.70 -5.20 -1.73
N SER A 74 -7.00 -5.52 -2.97
CA SER A 74 -6.73 -4.64 -4.09
C SER A 74 -7.98 -4.39 -4.89
N LEU A 75 -8.23 -3.12 -5.24
CA LEU A 75 -9.22 -2.70 -6.22
C LEU A 75 -8.46 -2.08 -7.40
N ILE A 76 -8.71 -2.62 -8.57
CA ILE A 76 -7.97 -2.33 -9.78
C ILE A 76 -8.93 -1.84 -10.84
N TYR A 77 -8.58 -0.77 -11.53
CA TYR A 77 -9.25 -0.32 -12.74
C TYR A 77 -8.31 -0.42 -13.95
N SER A 78 -8.72 -1.16 -14.97
CA SER A 78 -8.06 -1.19 -16.27
C SER A 78 -8.74 -0.18 -17.20
N ALA A 79 -7.98 0.85 -17.60
CA ALA A 79 -8.47 1.85 -18.54
C ALA A 79 -8.60 1.29 -19.97
N GLU A 80 -7.81 0.29 -20.34
CA GLU A 80 -7.83 -0.39 -21.62
C GLU A 80 -9.15 -1.15 -21.80
N ASP A 81 -9.48 -2.02 -20.83
CA ASP A 81 -10.67 -2.85 -20.87
C ASP A 81 -11.91 -2.16 -20.28
N LYS A 82 -11.72 -1.02 -19.60
CA LYS A 82 -12.75 -0.28 -18.85
C LYS A 82 -13.43 -1.16 -17.79
N THR A 83 -12.65 -2.04 -17.15
CA THR A 83 -13.12 -3.00 -16.16
C THR A 83 -12.56 -2.72 -14.78
N PHE A 84 -13.33 -3.15 -13.76
CA PHE A 84 -12.86 -3.21 -12.39
C PHE A 84 -12.62 -4.66 -11.99
N SER A 85 -11.53 -4.88 -11.27
CA SER A 85 -11.21 -6.16 -10.66
C SER A 85 -10.89 -5.97 -9.19
N ALA A 86 -11.26 -6.93 -8.37
CA ALA A 86 -10.88 -6.96 -6.96
C ALA A 86 -10.09 -8.23 -6.66
N VAL A 87 -9.05 -8.11 -5.85
CA VAL A 87 -8.27 -9.23 -5.37
C VAL A 87 -8.38 -9.29 -3.85
N ASP A 88 -8.84 -10.43 -3.34
CA ASP A 88 -8.77 -10.77 -1.92
C ASP A 88 -7.53 -11.63 -1.69
N GLY A 89 -6.49 -10.98 -1.18
CA GLY A 89 -5.22 -11.60 -0.81
C GLY A 89 -5.07 -11.82 0.70
N ARG A 90 -6.17 -11.89 1.45
CA ARG A 90 -6.10 -12.20 2.90
C ARG A 90 -5.62 -13.62 3.13
N GLY A 91 -4.75 -13.75 4.15
CA GLY A 91 -4.35 -15.04 4.65
C GLY A 91 -5.55 -15.81 5.22
N ILE A 92 -5.56 -17.10 4.99
CA ILE A 92 -6.51 -18.03 5.59
C ILE A 92 -5.88 -18.70 6.82
N ALA A 93 -6.70 -19.16 7.76
CA ALA A 93 -6.23 -19.93 8.89
C ALA A 93 -5.52 -21.21 8.42
N PRO A 94 -4.45 -21.65 9.11
CA PRO A 94 -3.82 -22.93 8.85
C PRO A 94 -4.83 -24.09 8.93
N LYS A 95 -4.61 -25.14 8.14
CA LYS A 95 -5.52 -26.31 8.12
C LYS A 95 -5.74 -26.95 9.49
N ASN A 96 -4.75 -26.85 10.38
CA ASN A 96 -4.80 -27.42 11.72
C ASN A 96 -5.24 -26.39 12.79
N ALA A 97 -5.70 -25.20 12.39
CA ALA A 97 -6.24 -24.24 13.33
C ALA A 97 -7.59 -24.71 13.84
N THR A 98 -7.72 -24.81 15.15
CA THR A 98 -8.96 -25.16 15.87
C THR A 98 -9.38 -23.97 16.73
N ALA A 99 -10.66 -23.93 17.13
CA ALA A 99 -11.19 -22.84 17.94
C ALA A 99 -10.52 -22.74 19.31
N ASP A 100 -9.92 -23.83 19.79
CA ASP A 100 -9.25 -23.96 21.07
C ASP A 100 -7.71 -23.88 20.97
N LEU A 101 -7.17 -23.53 19.79
CA LEU A 101 -5.72 -23.45 19.55
C LEU A 101 -4.97 -22.59 20.59
N PHE A 102 -5.61 -21.55 21.07
CA PHE A 102 -5.06 -20.62 22.06
C PHE A 102 -5.67 -20.80 23.45
N ILE A 103 -6.35 -21.92 23.70
CA ILE A 103 -6.95 -22.22 25.01
C ILE A 103 -6.14 -23.32 25.66
N LYS A 104 -5.61 -23.05 26.86
CA LYS A 104 -4.98 -24.05 27.72
C LYS A 104 -5.67 -24.07 29.06
N ASP A 105 -6.12 -25.26 29.49
CA ASP A 105 -6.84 -25.45 30.75
C ASP A 105 -8.07 -24.54 30.92
N GLY A 106 -8.77 -24.25 29.81
CA GLY A 106 -9.95 -23.39 29.80
C GLY A 106 -9.64 -21.88 29.81
N VAL A 107 -8.36 -21.50 29.74
CA VAL A 107 -7.90 -20.10 29.76
C VAL A 107 -7.29 -19.73 28.42
N VAL A 108 -7.69 -18.58 27.86
CA VAL A 108 -7.10 -18.03 26.63
C VAL A 108 -5.66 -17.59 26.93
N GLN A 109 -4.74 -17.98 26.07
CA GLN A 109 -3.33 -17.56 26.14
C GLN A 109 -3.16 -16.30 25.31
N ASP A 110 -2.74 -15.22 25.94
CA ASP A 110 -2.56 -13.88 25.34
C ASP A 110 -1.13 -13.64 24.80
N GLU A 111 -0.27 -14.67 24.69
CA GLU A 111 1.12 -14.55 24.19
C GLU A 111 1.36 -15.42 22.95
#